data_f1e638c16350a9f471fcf094b424a232
#
_entry.id   f1e638c16350a9f471fcf094b424a232
#
_cell.length_a   1.000
_cell.length_b   1.000
_cell.length_c   1.000
_cell.angle_alpha   90.00
_cell.angle_beta   90.00
_cell.angle_gamma   90.00
#
_symmetry.space_group_name_H-M   'P 1'
#
loop_
_entity.id
_entity.type
_entity.pdbx_description
1 polymer ?
#
loop_
_entity_poly.entity_id
_entity_poly.type
_entity_poly.pdbx_seq_one_letter_code
_entity_poly.pdbx_strand_id
1 'polypeptide(L)'
;MPLYRGGQLARLENEQIAVNQDFTTFVQHLTHPQDYPVDLPSGLNASLRPYQLTGFRWLKMLSDYQLGGILADEMGLGKTIQTITYLLSEKQNDPSMKALIIVPASLVYNWYQECKQFAPELKVQVVNGGKDKRAEQLATEADVYVTSYQSFRQDEKLHAKIAYQVLILDEAQMVKNSQTKTSQALRKLTIPKRFALSGTPVENKLEELWSIFQVIIPGFFPSKAKFKKFPT
;
A
#
# COMPACT_ATOMS: atom_id res chain seq x y z
N MET A 1 6.42 11.50 19.89
CA MET A 1 6.99 10.17 19.65
C MET A 1 6.23 9.55 18.49
N PRO A 2 6.90 8.94 17.50
CA PRO A 2 6.17 8.33 16.36
C PRO A 2 5.23 7.21 16.83
N LEU A 3 3.99 7.20 16.33
CA LEU A 3 2.94 6.24 16.69
C LEU A 3 3.35 4.76 16.55
N TYR A 4 4.23 4.45 15.60
CA TYR A 4 4.66 3.07 15.32
C TYR A 4 5.52 2.41 16.42
N ARG A 5 6.05 3.17 17.38
CA ARG A 5 6.73 2.59 18.55
C ARG A 5 5.77 2.12 19.65
N GLY A 6 4.48 2.38 19.45
CA GLY A 6 3.45 2.04 20.42
C GLY A 6 3.30 0.57 20.75
N GLY A 7 3.46 -0.32 19.76
CA GLY A 7 3.39 -1.76 20.00
C GLY A 7 4.48 -2.32 20.93
N GLN A 8 5.63 -1.63 21.03
CA GLN A 8 6.69 -1.97 22.00
C GLN A 8 6.34 -1.47 23.41
N LEU A 9 5.64 -0.36 23.51
CA LEU A 9 5.21 0.20 24.80
C LEU A 9 4.04 -0.58 25.41
N ALA A 10 3.13 -1.11 24.61
CA ALA A 10 2.03 -1.96 25.09
C ALA A 10 2.50 -3.24 25.79
N ARG A 11 3.73 -3.72 25.52
CA ARG A 11 4.35 -4.84 26.23
C ARG A 11 5.03 -4.44 27.54
N LEU A 12 5.17 -3.14 27.81
CA LEU A 12 5.78 -2.58 29.03
C LEU A 12 4.75 -2.17 30.08
N GLU A 13 3.48 -2.60 29.96
CA GLU A 13 2.37 -2.25 30.85
C GLU A 13 2.56 -2.65 32.33
N ASN A 14 3.67 -3.24 32.72
CA ASN A 14 3.97 -3.55 34.12
C ASN A 14 4.63 -2.39 34.90
N GLU A 15 4.95 -1.25 34.27
CA GLU A 15 5.55 -0.11 34.97
C GLU A 15 4.88 1.22 34.52
N GLN A 16 3.87 1.69 35.29
CA GLN A 16 3.41 3.09 35.46
C GLN A 16 3.55 4.06 34.26
N ILE A 17 3.28 3.63 33.04
CA ILE A 17 3.15 4.55 31.90
C ILE A 17 1.68 4.89 31.79
N ALA A 18 1.30 6.13 32.05
CA ALA A 18 -0.04 6.65 31.76
C ALA A 18 -0.24 6.61 30.23
N VAL A 19 -0.91 5.57 29.75
CA VAL A 19 -1.21 5.41 28.32
C VAL A 19 -2.43 6.28 28.02
N ASN A 20 -2.26 7.23 27.09
CA ASN A 20 -3.34 8.06 26.60
C ASN A 20 -4.43 7.18 25.95
N GLN A 21 -5.69 7.54 26.11
CA GLN A 21 -6.85 6.84 25.53
C GLN A 21 -6.73 6.67 24.01
N ASP A 22 -6.19 7.67 23.29
CA ASP A 22 -5.92 7.62 21.86
C ASP A 22 -4.96 6.49 21.49
N PHE A 23 -3.94 6.25 22.32
CA PHE A 23 -2.98 5.18 22.11
C PHE A 23 -3.61 3.81 22.36
N THR A 24 -4.44 3.67 23.37
CA THR A 24 -5.17 2.42 23.66
C THR A 24 -6.09 2.08 22.48
N THR A 25 -6.84 3.06 21.99
CA THR A 25 -7.73 2.92 20.82
C THR A 25 -6.92 2.51 19.57
N PHE A 26 -5.78 3.15 19.33
CA PHE A 26 -4.89 2.77 18.22
C PHE A 26 -4.42 1.33 18.31
N VAL A 27 -3.96 0.87 19.47
CA VAL A 27 -3.53 -0.52 19.68
C VAL A 27 -4.69 -1.48 19.49
N GLN A 28 -5.88 -1.13 19.99
CA GLN A 28 -7.09 -1.94 19.78
C GLN A 28 -7.42 -2.08 18.29
N HIS A 29 -7.40 -1.01 17.51
CA HIS A 29 -7.63 -1.08 16.07
C HIS A 29 -6.57 -1.91 15.34
N LEU A 30 -5.29 -1.83 15.76
CA LEU A 30 -4.22 -2.65 15.18
C LEU A 30 -4.40 -4.15 15.45
N THR A 31 -4.89 -4.51 16.62
CA THR A 31 -5.08 -5.91 17.03
C THR A 31 -6.42 -6.48 16.59
N HIS A 32 -7.43 -5.64 16.38
CA HIS A 32 -8.79 -6.01 15.98
C HIS A 32 -9.28 -5.17 14.79
N PRO A 33 -8.65 -5.29 13.60
CA PRO A 33 -8.99 -4.46 12.45
C PRO A 33 -10.42 -4.71 11.94
N GLN A 34 -11.02 -5.87 12.25
CA GLN A 34 -12.41 -6.17 11.94
C GLN A 34 -13.42 -5.23 12.63
N ASP A 35 -13.02 -4.61 13.73
CA ASP A 35 -13.87 -3.69 14.51
C ASP A 35 -13.67 -2.22 14.09
N TYR A 36 -12.78 -1.95 13.13
CA TYR A 36 -12.53 -0.59 12.67
C TYR A 36 -13.80 0.00 12.03
N PRO A 37 -14.27 1.18 12.52
CA PRO A 37 -15.56 1.73 12.14
C PRO A 37 -15.50 2.41 10.77
N VAL A 38 -15.57 1.62 9.71
CA VAL A 38 -15.65 2.10 8.33
C VAL A 38 -16.67 1.28 7.53
N ASP A 39 -17.51 2.00 6.82
CA ASP A 39 -18.50 1.42 5.91
C ASP A 39 -17.88 1.14 4.54
N LEU A 40 -18.50 0.20 3.82
CA LEU A 40 -18.13 -0.05 2.43
C LEU A 40 -18.45 1.19 1.58
N PRO A 41 -17.58 1.55 0.63
CA PRO A 41 -17.84 2.66 -0.27
C PRO A 41 -19.04 2.36 -1.17
N SER A 42 -19.80 3.39 -1.51
CA SER A 42 -20.87 3.29 -2.51
C SER A 42 -20.30 2.98 -3.89
N GLY A 43 -21.08 2.38 -4.78
CA GLY A 43 -20.62 2.07 -6.14
C GLY A 43 -19.65 0.90 -6.25
N LEU A 44 -19.37 0.18 -5.17
CA LEU A 44 -18.63 -1.07 -5.23
C LEU A 44 -19.54 -2.15 -5.85
N ASN A 45 -19.16 -2.63 -7.03
CA ASN A 45 -19.90 -3.67 -7.76
C ASN A 45 -19.43 -5.09 -7.36
N ALA A 46 -19.43 -5.38 -6.05
CA ALA A 46 -19.07 -6.68 -5.51
C ALA A 46 -19.56 -6.84 -4.07
N SER A 47 -19.70 -8.09 -3.63
CA SER A 47 -19.89 -8.45 -2.22
C SER A 47 -18.59 -9.02 -1.66
N LEU A 48 -18.03 -8.38 -0.64
CA LEU A 48 -16.82 -8.86 0.01
C LEU A 48 -17.13 -10.04 0.92
N ARG A 49 -16.28 -11.05 0.91
CA ARG A 49 -16.28 -12.10 1.94
C ARG A 49 -15.83 -11.50 3.29
N PRO A 50 -16.20 -12.11 4.44
CA PRO A 50 -15.86 -11.56 5.76
C PRO A 50 -14.38 -11.20 5.93
N TYR A 51 -13.46 -12.07 5.50
CA TYR A 51 -12.02 -11.80 5.58
C TYR A 51 -11.56 -10.68 4.64
N GLN A 52 -12.20 -10.52 3.46
CA GLN A 52 -11.91 -9.41 2.54
C GLN A 52 -12.38 -8.07 3.12
N LEU A 53 -13.51 -8.08 3.81
CA LEU A 53 -13.98 -6.91 4.55
C LEU A 53 -12.99 -6.53 5.67
N THR A 54 -12.46 -7.52 6.39
CA THR A 54 -11.42 -7.30 7.39
C THR A 54 -10.16 -6.69 6.77
N GLY A 55 -9.71 -7.21 5.63
CA GLY A 55 -8.55 -6.66 4.92
C GLY A 55 -8.77 -5.24 4.41
N PHE A 56 -9.96 -4.93 3.87
CA PHE A 56 -10.33 -3.55 3.52
C PHE A 56 -10.27 -2.63 4.74
N ARG A 57 -10.87 -3.03 5.88
CA ARG A 57 -10.86 -2.27 7.12
C ARG A 57 -9.44 -2.05 7.64
N TRP A 58 -8.59 -3.06 7.54
CA TRP A 58 -7.19 -2.97 7.90
C TRP A 58 -6.42 -1.96 7.04
N LEU A 59 -6.60 -1.97 5.71
CA LEU A 59 -6.00 -0.99 4.80
C LEU A 59 -6.46 0.43 5.15
N LYS A 60 -7.77 0.59 5.39
CA LYS A 60 -8.36 1.89 5.73
C LYS A 60 -7.85 2.41 7.08
N MET A 61 -7.81 1.56 8.10
CA MET A 61 -7.28 1.86 9.41
C MET A 61 -5.81 2.33 9.34
N LEU A 62 -4.94 1.60 8.64
CA LEU A 62 -3.55 2.01 8.48
C LEU A 62 -3.43 3.34 7.73
N SER A 63 -4.25 3.54 6.69
CA SER A 63 -4.31 4.78 5.93
C SER A 63 -4.65 5.98 6.83
N ASP A 64 -5.67 5.87 7.66
CA ASP A 64 -6.13 6.94 8.55
C ASP A 64 -5.10 7.26 9.65
N TYR A 65 -4.35 6.26 10.11
CA TYR A 65 -3.20 6.44 11.00
C TYR A 65 -1.90 6.84 10.29
N GLN A 66 -1.95 7.11 8.97
CA GLN A 66 -0.78 7.44 8.15
C GLN A 66 0.34 6.39 8.22
N LEU A 67 -0.05 5.14 8.29
CA LEU A 67 0.84 3.99 8.27
C LEU A 67 0.75 3.29 6.92
N GLY A 68 1.83 2.66 6.52
CA GLY A 68 1.84 1.69 5.42
C GLY A 68 1.75 0.26 5.95
N GLY A 69 1.52 -0.70 5.06
CA GLY A 69 1.45 -2.09 5.44
C GLY A 69 1.66 -3.05 4.28
N ILE A 70 1.81 -4.33 4.62
CA ILE A 70 1.89 -5.43 3.65
C ILE A 70 0.66 -6.29 3.81
N LEU A 71 -0.20 -6.35 2.80
CA LEU A 71 -1.30 -7.32 2.73
C LEU A 71 -0.75 -8.64 2.21
N ALA A 72 -0.56 -9.59 3.12
CA ALA A 72 0.17 -10.83 2.91
C ALA A 72 -0.73 -12.07 2.79
N ASP A 73 -1.94 -11.89 2.29
CA ASP A 73 -2.87 -12.99 2.06
C ASP A 73 -2.34 -13.95 0.99
N GLU A 74 -2.69 -15.22 1.08
CA GLU A 74 -2.38 -16.21 0.04
C GLU A 74 -2.88 -15.79 -1.35
N MET A 75 -2.30 -16.38 -2.38
CA MET A 75 -2.75 -16.15 -3.77
C MET A 75 -4.22 -16.57 -3.93
N GLY A 76 -4.99 -15.78 -4.68
CA GLY A 76 -6.40 -16.08 -4.94
C GLY A 76 -7.39 -15.62 -3.86
N LEU A 77 -6.94 -15.10 -2.73
CA LEU A 77 -7.83 -14.59 -1.67
C LEU A 77 -8.40 -13.18 -1.93
N GLY A 78 -8.16 -12.62 -3.12
CA GLY A 78 -8.76 -11.35 -3.53
C GLY A 78 -8.11 -10.12 -2.92
N LYS A 79 -6.78 -10.08 -2.83
CA LYS A 79 -6.05 -8.86 -2.46
C LYS A 79 -6.41 -7.66 -3.35
N THR A 80 -6.62 -7.92 -4.64
CA THR A 80 -6.99 -6.90 -5.63
C THR A 80 -8.32 -6.24 -5.27
N ILE A 81 -9.38 -7.02 -5.01
CA ILE A 81 -10.70 -6.45 -4.69
C ILE A 81 -10.70 -5.70 -3.36
N GLN A 82 -9.96 -6.17 -2.35
CA GLN A 82 -9.79 -5.48 -1.07
C GLN A 82 -9.13 -4.10 -1.30
N THR A 83 -8.10 -4.07 -2.15
CA THR A 83 -7.37 -2.85 -2.49
C THR A 83 -8.21 -1.90 -3.34
N ILE A 84 -8.97 -2.40 -4.32
CA ILE A 84 -9.87 -1.57 -5.15
C ILE A 84 -10.97 -0.96 -4.26
N THR A 85 -11.52 -1.72 -3.32
CA THR A 85 -12.49 -1.22 -2.34
C THR A 85 -11.90 -0.08 -1.51
N TYR A 86 -10.65 -0.25 -1.05
CA TYR A 86 -9.92 0.78 -0.33
C TYR A 86 -9.72 2.04 -1.19
N LEU A 87 -9.26 1.91 -2.44
CA LEU A 87 -9.07 3.05 -3.35
C LEU A 87 -10.37 3.79 -3.65
N LEU A 88 -11.48 3.07 -3.81
CA LEU A 88 -12.79 3.67 -4.01
C LEU A 88 -13.22 4.47 -2.77
N SER A 89 -13.00 3.93 -1.56
CA SER A 89 -13.26 4.64 -0.31
C SER A 89 -12.40 5.90 -0.17
N GLU A 90 -11.11 5.83 -0.51
CA GLU A 90 -10.22 7.01 -0.48
C GLU A 90 -10.68 8.08 -1.47
N LYS A 91 -11.12 7.68 -2.67
CA LYS A 91 -11.64 8.61 -3.69
C LYS A 91 -12.93 9.30 -3.24
N GLN A 92 -13.80 8.61 -2.52
CA GLN A 92 -15.03 9.22 -1.98
C GLN A 92 -14.73 10.18 -0.84
N ASN A 93 -13.71 9.91 -0.04
CA ASN A 93 -13.28 10.79 1.05
C ASN A 93 -12.50 12.02 0.53
N ASP A 94 -11.73 11.86 -0.53
CA ASP A 94 -10.97 12.93 -1.19
C ASP A 94 -11.15 12.84 -2.71
N PRO A 95 -12.04 13.66 -3.29
CA PRO A 95 -12.25 13.70 -4.75
C PRO A 95 -10.99 14.05 -5.56
N SER A 96 -9.95 14.62 -4.96
CA SER A 96 -8.66 14.90 -5.61
C SER A 96 -7.67 13.75 -5.56
N MET A 97 -8.01 12.64 -4.88
CA MET A 97 -7.15 11.48 -4.68
C MET A 97 -6.62 10.94 -6.00
N LYS A 98 -5.30 10.74 -6.04
CA LYS A 98 -4.60 10.04 -7.13
C LYS A 98 -3.80 8.88 -6.55
N ALA A 99 -3.99 7.70 -7.12
CA ALA A 99 -3.28 6.50 -6.74
C ALA A 99 -2.34 6.02 -7.86
N LEU A 100 -1.19 5.50 -7.46
CA LEU A 100 -0.25 4.82 -8.34
C LEU A 100 -0.21 3.34 -7.97
N ILE A 101 -0.55 2.47 -8.91
CA ILE A 101 -0.46 1.02 -8.78
C ILE A 101 0.69 0.52 -9.65
N ILE A 102 1.66 -0.15 -9.05
CA ILE A 102 2.83 -0.72 -9.75
C ILE A 102 2.79 -2.22 -9.59
N VAL A 103 2.80 -2.90 -10.73
CA VAL A 103 2.58 -4.35 -10.84
C VAL A 103 3.59 -5.00 -11.80
N PRO A 104 3.75 -6.32 -11.82
CA PRO A 104 4.40 -7.01 -12.94
C PRO A 104 3.71 -6.68 -14.27
N ALA A 105 4.48 -6.61 -15.35
CA ALA A 105 3.97 -6.19 -16.66
C ALA A 105 2.76 -7.04 -17.16
N SER A 106 2.74 -8.31 -16.82
CA SER A 106 1.64 -9.24 -17.15
C SER A 106 0.33 -8.93 -16.43
N LEU A 107 0.37 -8.23 -15.30
CA LEU A 107 -0.80 -7.95 -14.46
C LEU A 107 -1.41 -6.56 -14.71
N VAL A 108 -0.78 -5.70 -15.50
CA VAL A 108 -1.23 -4.31 -15.74
C VAL A 108 -2.68 -4.27 -16.24
N TYR A 109 -2.99 -5.08 -17.24
CA TYR A 109 -4.35 -5.11 -17.81
C TYR A 109 -5.35 -5.83 -16.92
N ASN A 110 -4.92 -6.82 -16.12
CA ASN A 110 -5.79 -7.48 -15.13
C ASN A 110 -6.29 -6.46 -14.10
N TRP A 111 -5.38 -5.65 -13.55
CA TRP A 111 -5.75 -4.59 -12.63
C TRP A 111 -6.72 -3.58 -13.23
N TYR A 112 -6.50 -3.18 -14.49
CA TYR A 112 -7.41 -2.30 -15.20
C TYR A 112 -8.81 -2.91 -15.32
N GLN A 113 -8.91 -4.18 -15.72
CA GLN A 113 -10.18 -4.88 -15.88
C GLN A 113 -10.90 -5.05 -14.54
N GLU A 114 -10.19 -5.43 -13.48
CA GLU A 114 -10.77 -5.57 -12.14
C GLU A 114 -11.25 -4.23 -11.58
N CYS A 115 -10.52 -3.14 -11.79
CA CYS A 115 -11.00 -1.80 -11.43
C CYS A 115 -12.30 -1.45 -12.17
N LYS A 116 -12.36 -1.70 -13.48
CA LYS A 116 -13.57 -1.45 -14.28
C LYS A 116 -14.76 -2.32 -13.85
N GLN A 117 -14.51 -3.53 -13.43
CA GLN A 117 -15.55 -4.46 -12.98
C GLN A 117 -16.08 -4.09 -11.60
N PHE A 118 -15.19 -3.83 -10.64
CA PHE A 118 -15.55 -3.68 -9.21
C PHE A 118 -15.81 -2.24 -8.79
N ALA A 119 -15.15 -1.27 -9.42
CA ALA A 119 -15.29 0.14 -9.12
C ALA A 119 -15.31 0.98 -10.41
N PRO A 120 -16.40 0.86 -11.22
CA PRO A 120 -16.49 1.49 -12.55
C PRO A 120 -16.42 3.02 -12.51
N GLU A 121 -16.68 3.62 -11.37
CA GLU A 121 -16.60 5.08 -11.15
C GLU A 121 -15.15 5.60 -11.12
N LEU A 122 -14.17 4.75 -10.78
CA LEU A 122 -12.76 5.13 -10.79
C LEU A 122 -12.27 5.34 -12.23
N LYS A 123 -11.71 6.51 -12.49
CA LYS A 123 -11.02 6.81 -13.75
C LYS A 123 -9.64 6.16 -13.71
N VAL A 124 -9.48 5.07 -14.42
CA VAL A 124 -8.23 4.29 -14.44
C VAL A 124 -7.48 4.52 -15.73
N GLN A 125 -6.23 4.95 -15.64
CA GLN A 125 -5.30 5.11 -16.75
C GLN A 125 -4.22 4.02 -16.71
N VAL A 126 -4.17 3.22 -17.76
CA VAL A 126 -3.04 2.30 -18.00
C VAL A 126 -1.87 3.08 -18.59
N VAL A 127 -0.71 2.97 -17.96
CA VAL A 127 0.56 3.59 -18.43
C VAL A 127 1.46 2.49 -18.96
N ASN A 128 1.40 2.27 -20.29
CA ASN A 128 2.10 1.19 -20.96
C ASN A 128 2.41 1.52 -22.43
N GLY A 129 3.44 0.88 -22.99
CA GLY A 129 3.87 1.05 -24.38
C GLY A 129 5.15 1.86 -24.55
N GLY A 130 5.30 2.56 -25.67
CA GLY A 130 6.47 3.41 -25.96
C GLY A 130 6.54 4.63 -25.06
N LYS A 131 7.73 5.26 -24.98
CA LYS A 131 8.02 6.39 -24.08
C LYS A 131 7.05 7.56 -24.28
N ASP A 132 6.82 7.97 -25.52
CA ASP A 132 5.97 9.13 -25.82
C ASP A 132 4.51 8.85 -25.46
N LYS A 133 4.02 7.66 -25.77
CA LYS A 133 2.69 7.19 -25.38
C LYS A 133 2.51 7.20 -23.86
N ARG A 134 3.50 6.72 -23.11
CA ARG A 134 3.42 6.72 -21.63
C ARG A 134 3.44 8.15 -21.07
N ALA A 135 4.18 9.07 -21.70
CA ALA A 135 4.16 10.48 -21.31
C ALA A 135 2.77 11.13 -21.52
N GLU A 136 2.11 10.85 -22.64
CA GLU A 136 0.73 11.28 -22.91
C GLU A 136 -0.26 10.68 -21.90
N GLN A 137 -0.13 9.38 -21.60
CA GLN A 137 -0.97 8.69 -20.62
C GLN A 137 -0.81 9.26 -19.21
N LEU A 138 0.42 9.65 -18.81
CA LEU A 138 0.68 10.29 -17.52
C LEU A 138 0.16 11.74 -17.46
N ALA A 139 0.01 12.41 -18.60
CA ALA A 139 -0.61 13.74 -18.70
C ALA A 139 -2.14 13.67 -18.66
N THR A 140 -2.74 12.52 -18.89
CA THR A 140 -4.20 12.31 -18.83
C THR A 140 -4.64 12.32 -17.37
N GLU A 141 -5.72 13.08 -17.06
CA GLU A 141 -6.26 13.11 -15.71
C GLU A 141 -7.00 11.80 -15.37
N ALA A 142 -6.57 11.16 -14.29
CA ALA A 142 -7.15 9.92 -13.79
C ALA A 142 -7.06 9.86 -12.25
N ASP A 143 -7.88 8.98 -11.65
CA ASP A 143 -7.86 8.70 -10.23
C ASP A 143 -6.82 7.63 -9.89
N VAL A 144 -6.63 6.67 -10.79
CA VAL A 144 -5.73 5.54 -10.62
C VAL A 144 -4.85 5.37 -11.86
N TYR A 145 -3.55 5.36 -11.67
CA TYR A 145 -2.57 5.07 -12.70
C TYR A 145 -1.99 3.68 -12.46
N VAL A 146 -2.09 2.80 -13.46
CA VAL A 146 -1.56 1.43 -13.39
C VAL A 146 -0.39 1.29 -14.34
N THR A 147 0.77 0.88 -13.83
CA THR A 147 1.99 0.72 -14.63
C THR A 147 2.82 -0.48 -14.18
N SER A 148 3.78 -0.88 -15.00
CA SER A 148 4.74 -1.92 -14.61
C SER A 148 5.93 -1.35 -13.85
N TYR A 149 6.60 -2.17 -13.02
CA TYR A 149 7.86 -1.81 -12.36
C TYR A 149 8.92 -1.28 -13.34
N GLN A 150 9.00 -1.88 -14.54
CA GLN A 150 9.95 -1.45 -15.55
C GLN A 150 9.60 -0.09 -16.13
N SER A 151 8.33 0.14 -16.49
CA SER A 151 7.84 1.41 -17.04
C SER A 151 7.98 2.52 -16.01
N PHE A 152 7.56 2.28 -14.76
CA PHE A 152 7.74 3.23 -13.67
C PHE A 152 9.21 3.69 -13.54
N ARG A 153 10.16 2.75 -13.55
CA ARG A 153 11.59 3.08 -13.46
C ARG A 153 12.07 3.96 -14.60
N GLN A 154 11.57 3.74 -15.81
CA GLN A 154 11.92 4.55 -16.98
C GLN A 154 11.36 5.98 -16.89
N ASP A 155 10.19 6.11 -16.28
CA ASP A 155 9.43 7.35 -16.23
C ASP A 155 9.41 7.99 -14.83
N GLU A 156 10.38 7.65 -13.94
CA GLU A 156 10.42 8.10 -12.54
C GLU A 156 10.28 9.63 -12.39
N LYS A 157 10.87 10.39 -13.33
CA LYS A 157 10.81 11.86 -13.33
C LYS A 157 9.44 12.41 -13.69
N LEU A 158 8.66 11.68 -14.50
CA LEU A 158 7.29 12.06 -14.84
C LEU A 158 6.36 11.74 -13.68
N HIS A 159 6.49 10.55 -13.09
CA HIS A 159 5.75 10.18 -11.89
C HIS A 159 6.00 11.13 -10.70
N ALA A 160 7.22 11.62 -10.54
CA ALA A 160 7.57 12.58 -9.48
C ALA A 160 6.86 13.94 -9.59
N LYS A 161 6.27 14.27 -10.75
CA LYS A 161 5.49 15.50 -10.96
C LYS A 161 4.01 15.36 -10.61
N ILE A 162 3.54 14.14 -10.40
CA ILE A 162 2.14 13.85 -10.06
C ILE A 162 2.02 13.73 -8.54
N ALA A 163 1.11 14.47 -7.94
CA ALA A 163 0.85 14.44 -6.51
C ALA A 163 0.00 13.22 -6.13
N TYR A 164 0.62 12.05 -6.10
CA TYR A 164 -0.04 10.84 -5.65
C TYR A 164 -0.26 10.85 -4.13
N GLN A 165 -1.43 10.40 -3.67
CA GLN A 165 -1.75 10.19 -2.27
C GLN A 165 -1.57 8.73 -1.84
N VAL A 166 -1.75 7.79 -2.77
CA VAL A 166 -1.67 6.35 -2.49
C VAL A 166 -0.71 5.66 -3.46
N LEU A 167 0.15 4.79 -2.93
CA LEU A 167 1.00 3.87 -3.67
C LEU A 167 0.62 2.43 -3.33
N ILE A 168 0.34 1.63 -4.33
CA ILE A 168 0.15 0.18 -4.22
C ILE A 168 1.24 -0.53 -5.00
N LEU A 169 1.94 -1.44 -4.35
CA LEU A 169 2.92 -2.32 -4.98
C LEU A 169 2.38 -3.74 -4.97
N ASP A 170 2.00 -4.26 -6.12
CA ASP A 170 1.60 -5.66 -6.24
C ASP A 170 2.80 -6.55 -6.56
N GLU A 171 2.76 -7.80 -6.10
CA GLU A 171 3.89 -8.71 -6.12
C GLU A 171 5.17 -8.04 -5.56
N ALA A 172 5.07 -7.53 -4.34
CA ALA A 172 6.07 -6.66 -3.73
C ALA A 172 7.45 -7.31 -3.55
N GLN A 173 7.58 -8.63 -3.72
CA GLN A 173 8.88 -9.29 -3.81
C GLN A 173 9.75 -8.74 -4.97
N MET A 174 9.17 -8.05 -5.93
CA MET A 174 9.91 -7.32 -6.98
C MET A 174 10.82 -6.23 -6.43
N VAL A 175 10.57 -5.73 -5.23
CA VAL A 175 11.39 -4.69 -4.54
C VAL A 175 12.15 -5.24 -3.33
N LYS A 176 12.27 -6.56 -3.19
CA LYS A 176 12.99 -7.24 -2.11
C LYS A 176 14.48 -6.91 -2.01
N ASN A 177 15.06 -6.31 -3.03
CA ASN A 177 16.41 -5.78 -3.01
C ASN A 177 16.39 -4.25 -2.98
N SER A 178 16.74 -3.68 -1.83
CA SER A 178 16.75 -2.24 -1.61
C SER A 178 17.77 -1.46 -2.47
N GLN A 179 18.75 -2.16 -3.06
CA GLN A 179 19.80 -1.56 -3.88
C GLN A 179 19.38 -1.41 -5.35
N THR A 180 18.27 -2.00 -5.77
CA THR A 180 17.81 -1.85 -7.16
C THR A 180 17.41 -0.39 -7.45
N LYS A 181 17.62 0.02 -8.70
CA LYS A 181 17.20 1.35 -9.18
C LYS A 181 15.71 1.59 -8.96
N THR A 182 14.87 0.55 -9.11
CA THR A 182 13.43 0.61 -8.86
C THR A 182 13.12 0.92 -7.40
N SER A 183 13.72 0.18 -6.46
CA SER A 183 13.52 0.43 -5.02
C SER A 183 14.01 1.82 -4.60
N GLN A 184 15.11 2.28 -5.19
CA GLN A 184 15.63 3.63 -4.93
C GLN A 184 14.69 4.72 -5.49
N ALA A 185 14.16 4.54 -6.69
CA ALA A 185 13.20 5.48 -7.30
C ALA A 185 11.90 5.58 -6.48
N LEU A 186 11.36 4.42 -6.05
CA LEU A 186 10.16 4.37 -5.20
C LEU A 186 10.32 5.11 -3.87
N ARG A 187 11.50 5.00 -3.23
CA ARG A 187 11.76 5.69 -1.97
C ARG A 187 11.83 7.22 -2.11
N LYS A 188 12.17 7.72 -3.29
CA LYS A 188 12.24 9.17 -3.57
C LYS A 188 10.87 9.81 -3.75
N LEU A 189 9.84 9.03 -4.08
CA LEU A 189 8.49 9.56 -4.21
C LEU A 189 7.97 10.03 -2.84
N THR A 190 7.33 11.17 -2.81
CA THR A 190 6.64 11.68 -1.62
C THR A 190 5.17 11.29 -1.69
N ILE A 191 4.87 10.07 -1.26
CA ILE A 191 3.49 9.53 -1.23
C ILE A 191 3.20 9.14 0.22
N PRO A 192 2.15 9.68 0.86
CA PRO A 192 1.90 9.47 2.28
C PRO A 192 1.42 8.05 2.62
N LYS A 193 0.59 7.46 1.77
CA LYS A 193 -0.06 6.16 2.01
C LYS A 193 0.52 5.12 1.06
N ARG A 194 1.21 4.11 1.60
CA ARG A 194 1.91 3.12 0.77
C ARG A 194 1.63 1.72 1.25
N PHE A 195 1.17 0.87 0.35
CA PHE A 195 0.85 -0.53 0.66
C PHE A 195 1.54 -1.47 -0.32
N ALA A 196 1.92 -2.62 0.18
CA ALA A 196 2.46 -3.73 -0.59
C ALA A 196 1.51 -4.92 -0.54
N LEU A 197 1.33 -5.59 -1.66
CA LEU A 197 0.57 -6.83 -1.77
C LEU A 197 1.55 -7.94 -2.13
N SER A 198 1.48 -9.06 -1.44
CA SER A 198 2.32 -10.22 -1.73
C SER A 198 1.66 -11.50 -1.24
N GLY A 199 1.72 -12.56 -2.02
CA GLY A 199 1.37 -13.91 -1.54
C GLY A 199 2.50 -14.54 -0.73
N THR A 200 3.72 -14.02 -0.85
CA THR A 200 4.94 -14.58 -0.26
C THR A 200 5.85 -13.47 0.27
N PRO A 201 5.44 -12.74 1.34
CA PRO A 201 6.19 -11.57 1.79
C PRO A 201 7.56 -11.91 2.39
N VAL A 202 7.73 -13.14 2.86
CA VAL A 202 8.99 -13.66 3.44
C VAL A 202 9.22 -15.08 2.94
N GLU A 203 9.86 -15.21 1.75
CA GLU A 203 10.21 -16.54 1.25
C GLU A 203 11.50 -17.07 1.88
N ASN A 204 12.55 -16.24 1.99
CA ASN A 204 13.88 -16.73 2.31
C ASN A 204 14.66 -15.93 3.37
N LYS A 205 14.42 -14.63 3.54
CA LYS A 205 15.24 -13.79 4.43
C LYS A 205 14.47 -12.61 5.00
N LEU A 206 14.63 -12.33 6.28
CA LEU A 206 14.16 -11.10 6.93
C LEU A 206 14.65 -9.81 6.22
N GLU A 207 15.75 -9.90 5.49
CA GLU A 207 16.28 -8.78 4.69
C GLU A 207 15.36 -8.37 3.53
N GLU A 208 14.61 -9.31 2.96
CA GLU A 208 13.65 -9.04 1.90
C GLU A 208 12.48 -8.23 2.46
N LEU A 209 11.96 -8.64 3.61
CA LEU A 209 10.93 -7.91 4.35
C LEU A 209 11.41 -6.49 4.73
N TRP A 210 12.63 -6.36 5.25
CA TRP A 210 13.22 -5.06 5.54
C TRP A 210 13.26 -4.16 4.30
N SER A 211 13.61 -4.71 3.15
CA SER A 211 13.70 -3.95 1.89
C SER A 211 12.32 -3.44 1.43
N ILE A 212 11.28 -4.26 1.57
CA ILE A 212 9.89 -3.85 1.27
C ILE A 212 9.48 -2.73 2.23
N PHE A 213 9.71 -2.88 3.53
CA PHE A 213 9.38 -1.85 4.52
C PHE A 213 10.11 -0.53 4.29
N GLN A 214 11.35 -0.55 3.76
CA GLN A 214 12.06 0.68 3.39
C GLN A 214 11.36 1.46 2.27
N VAL A 215 10.53 0.80 1.45
CA VAL A 215 9.73 1.44 0.40
C VAL A 215 8.39 1.92 0.94
N ILE A 216 7.67 1.08 1.72
CA ILE A 216 6.30 1.39 2.15
C ILE A 216 6.23 2.24 3.43
N ILE A 217 7.21 2.12 4.35
CA ILE A 217 7.31 2.93 5.56
C ILE A 217 8.76 3.40 5.72
N PRO A 218 9.22 4.37 4.92
CA PRO A 218 10.61 4.84 4.98
C PRO A 218 10.98 5.32 6.38
N GLY A 219 12.11 4.83 6.90
CA GLY A 219 12.61 5.21 8.22
C GLY A 219 11.98 4.48 9.41
N PHE A 220 11.03 3.59 9.20
CA PHE A 220 10.40 2.79 10.25
C PHE A 220 11.42 1.86 10.95
N PHE A 221 12.12 1.05 10.17
CA PHE A 221 13.15 0.19 10.71
C PHE A 221 14.52 0.87 10.71
N PRO A 222 15.35 0.59 11.73
CA PRO A 222 16.72 1.06 11.76
C PRO A 222 17.53 0.48 10.58
N SER A 223 18.83 0.81 10.54
CA SER A 223 19.71 0.24 9.50
C SER A 223 19.61 -1.28 9.42
N LYS A 224 19.83 -1.82 8.22
CA LYS A 224 19.79 -3.28 7.96
C LYS A 224 20.59 -4.09 8.97
N ALA A 225 21.76 -3.57 9.41
CA ALA A 225 22.62 -4.23 10.40
C ALA A 225 21.97 -4.31 11.79
N LYS A 226 21.19 -3.28 12.18
CA LYS A 226 20.43 -3.32 13.45
C LYS A 226 19.19 -4.20 13.35
N PHE A 227 18.53 -4.21 12.19
CA PHE A 227 17.36 -5.04 11.96
C PHE A 227 17.66 -6.55 12.08
N LYS A 228 18.83 -6.99 11.58
CA LYS A 228 19.28 -8.39 11.72
C LYS A 228 19.53 -8.85 13.17
N LYS A 229 19.68 -7.92 14.10
CA LYS A 229 19.92 -8.21 15.52
C LYS A 229 18.64 -8.32 16.35
N PHE A 230 17.46 -8.11 15.76
CA PHE A 230 16.22 -8.38 16.45
C PHE A 230 16.11 -9.91 16.68
N PRO A 231 15.92 -10.37 17.92
CA PRO A 231 15.71 -11.78 18.19
C PRO A 231 14.44 -12.23 17.46
N THR A 232 14.55 -13.33 16.75
CA THR A 232 13.44 -14.09 16.15
C THR A 232 12.64 -14.81 17.22
#